data_1b466f2109b29cf97976c925fe29c9f3
#
_entry.id   1b466f2109b29cf97976c925fe29c9f3
#
_cell.length_a   1.000
_cell.length_b   1.000
_cell.length_c   1.000
_cell.angle_alpha   90.00
_cell.angle_beta   90.00
_cell.angle_gamma   90.00
#
_symmetry.space_group_name_H-M   'P 1'
#
loop_
_entity.id
_entity.type
_entity.pdbx_description
1 polymer ?
#
loop_
_entity_poly.entity_id
_entity_poly.type
_entity_poly.pdbx_seq_one_letter_code
_entity_poly.pdbx_strand_id
1 'polypeptide(L)'
;MSTDRYVSPLSERYASKEMQYIFSPDMKFRTWRRLWIALAETEKELGLNITQEQIDELKAHAEDINYDVAKERERQVRHDVMSHVYAYGVQCPKAKGIIHLGATSCYVGDNTDIIVMTEALKLVKKKLVNVIAELSAFADKYKRSEEHTSEL
;
A
#
# COMPACT_ATOMS: atom_id res chain seq x y z
N MET A 1 -12.42 -15.93 18.45
CA MET A 1 -11.22 -16.01 17.60
C MET A 1 -10.61 -17.38 17.81
N SER A 2 -10.13 -18.02 16.74
CA SER A 2 -9.45 -19.32 16.86
C SER A 2 -8.10 -19.11 17.55
N THR A 3 -7.79 -19.99 18.52
CA THR A 3 -6.51 -19.95 19.28
C THR A 3 -5.46 -20.90 18.71
N ASP A 4 -5.78 -21.57 17.60
CA ASP A 4 -4.95 -22.56 16.90
C ASP A 4 -4.13 -21.99 15.74
N ARG A 5 -4.10 -20.65 15.60
CA ARG A 5 -3.34 -19.94 14.55
C ARG A 5 -2.45 -18.87 15.15
N TYR A 6 -1.27 -18.74 14.55
CA TYR A 6 -0.38 -17.64 14.93
C TYR A 6 -1.00 -16.30 14.55
N VAL A 7 -0.95 -15.38 15.49
CA VAL A 7 -1.33 -13.98 15.28
C VAL A 7 -0.17 -13.09 15.73
N SER A 8 0.17 -12.13 14.89
CA SER A 8 1.29 -11.22 15.20
C SER A 8 0.91 -10.22 16.29
N PRO A 9 1.62 -10.20 17.44
CA PRO A 9 1.40 -9.19 18.47
C PRO A 9 1.70 -7.77 17.99
N LEU A 10 2.54 -7.60 16.95
CA LEU A 10 2.81 -6.30 16.35
C LEU A 10 1.52 -5.72 15.75
N SER A 11 0.74 -6.53 15.04
CA SER A 11 -0.53 -6.09 14.44
C SER A 11 -1.63 -5.90 15.49
N GLU A 12 -1.77 -6.81 16.46
CA GLU A 12 -2.88 -6.78 17.40
C GLU A 12 -2.70 -5.76 18.54
N ARG A 13 -1.47 -5.60 19.03
CA ARG A 13 -1.21 -4.85 20.27
C ARG A 13 -0.51 -3.52 20.05
N TYR A 14 0.41 -3.44 19.10
CA TYR A 14 1.36 -2.33 19.01
C TYR A 14 1.16 -1.45 17.78
N ALA A 15 0.75 -1.99 16.65
CA ALA A 15 0.56 -1.19 15.46
C ALA A 15 -0.70 -0.32 15.54
N SER A 16 -0.58 0.96 15.19
CA SER A 16 -1.74 1.82 15.01
C SER A 16 -2.57 1.38 13.81
N LYS A 17 -3.84 1.79 13.75
CA LYS A 17 -4.72 1.51 12.60
C LYS A 17 -4.14 2.04 11.29
N GLU A 18 -3.46 3.21 11.33
CA GLU A 18 -2.80 3.80 10.17
C GLU A 18 -1.66 2.90 9.67
N MET A 19 -0.82 2.38 10.58
CA MET A 19 0.28 1.48 10.21
C MET A 19 -0.25 0.15 9.67
N GLN A 20 -1.31 -0.40 10.26
CA GLN A 20 -1.95 -1.61 9.77
C GLN A 20 -2.52 -1.42 8.35
N TYR A 21 -3.13 -0.25 8.07
CA TYR A 21 -3.63 0.06 6.74
C TYR A 21 -2.50 0.13 5.71
N ILE A 22 -1.39 0.79 6.03
CA ILE A 22 -0.23 0.91 5.13
C ILE A 22 0.28 -0.48 4.67
N PHE A 23 0.23 -1.49 5.54
CA PHE A 23 0.63 -2.86 5.21
C PHE A 23 -0.54 -3.78 4.86
N SER A 24 -1.72 -3.23 4.61
CA SER A 24 -2.90 -4.02 4.28
C SER A 24 -2.93 -4.47 2.82
N PRO A 25 -3.66 -5.54 2.51
CA PRO A 25 -3.95 -5.93 1.12
C PRO A 25 -4.56 -4.79 0.30
N ASP A 26 -5.45 -3.99 0.90
CA ASP A 26 -6.07 -2.85 0.22
C ASP A 26 -5.03 -1.85 -0.27
N MET A 27 -4.10 -1.44 0.59
CA MET A 27 -3.01 -0.54 0.19
C MET A 27 -2.14 -1.17 -0.89
N LYS A 28 -1.78 -2.45 -0.74
CA LYS A 28 -0.95 -3.20 -1.71
C LYS A 28 -1.61 -3.21 -3.09
N PHE A 29 -2.82 -3.71 -3.20
CA PHE A 29 -3.44 -3.97 -4.49
C PHE A 29 -4.00 -2.71 -5.17
N ARG A 30 -4.40 -1.70 -4.43
CA ARG A 30 -4.70 -0.38 -4.98
C ARG A 30 -3.45 0.28 -5.54
N THR A 31 -2.31 0.12 -4.89
CA THR A 31 -1.03 0.60 -5.41
C THR A 31 -0.64 -0.11 -6.71
N TRP A 32 -0.88 -1.42 -6.83
CA TRP A 32 -0.69 -2.14 -8.09
C TRP A 32 -1.53 -1.54 -9.21
N ARG A 33 -2.80 -1.26 -8.97
CA ARG A 33 -3.67 -0.64 -9.98
C ARG A 33 -3.19 0.75 -10.39
N ARG A 34 -2.73 1.57 -9.45
CA ARG A 34 -2.14 2.88 -9.76
C ARG A 34 -0.88 2.75 -10.63
N LEU A 35 -0.03 1.76 -10.35
CA LEU A 35 1.16 1.49 -11.14
C LEU A 35 0.80 1.02 -12.56
N TRP A 36 -0.20 0.17 -12.73
CA TRP A 36 -0.68 -0.24 -14.06
C TRP A 36 -1.31 0.92 -14.84
N ILE A 37 -2.02 1.82 -14.17
CA ILE A 37 -2.55 3.04 -14.79
C ILE A 37 -1.39 3.94 -15.26
N ALA A 38 -0.42 4.19 -14.40
CA ALA A 38 0.77 4.99 -14.74
C ALA A 38 1.57 4.37 -15.90
N LEU A 39 1.71 3.04 -15.93
CA LEU A 39 2.33 2.32 -17.04
C LEU A 39 1.58 2.57 -18.35
N ALA A 40 0.28 2.38 -18.37
CA ALA A 40 -0.54 2.57 -19.57
C ALA A 40 -0.54 4.03 -20.06
N GLU A 41 -0.54 5.01 -19.15
CA GLU A 41 -0.42 6.43 -19.47
C GLU A 41 0.93 6.72 -20.16
N THR A 42 2.03 6.24 -19.56
CA THR A 42 3.37 6.45 -20.08
C THR A 42 3.57 5.74 -21.42
N GLU A 43 3.10 4.52 -21.58
CA GLU A 43 3.15 3.77 -22.83
C GLU A 43 2.37 4.47 -23.95
N LYS A 44 1.23 5.07 -23.64
CA LYS A 44 0.47 5.90 -24.59
C LYS A 44 1.27 7.13 -24.99
N GLU A 45 1.91 7.84 -24.06
CA GLU A 45 2.78 8.99 -24.35
C GLU A 45 3.96 8.62 -25.26
N LEU A 46 4.47 7.40 -25.10
CA LEU A 46 5.53 6.85 -25.95
C LEU A 46 5.04 6.39 -27.33
N GLY A 47 3.76 6.52 -27.62
CA GLY A 47 3.17 6.23 -28.93
C GLY A 47 2.66 4.79 -29.11
N LEU A 48 2.54 4.01 -28.05
CA LEU A 48 1.87 2.71 -28.13
C LEU A 48 0.36 2.91 -28.41
N ASN A 49 -0.24 1.92 -29.05
CA ASN A 49 -1.68 1.97 -29.42
C ASN A 49 -2.58 1.72 -28.18
N ILE A 50 -2.56 2.68 -27.26
CA ILE A 50 -3.39 2.70 -26.05
C ILE A 50 -4.35 3.88 -26.16
N THR A 51 -5.65 3.61 -26.00
CA THR A 51 -6.67 4.65 -26.10
C THR A 51 -6.94 5.33 -24.77
N GLN A 52 -7.46 6.57 -24.81
CA GLN A 52 -7.89 7.26 -23.59
C GLN A 52 -9.01 6.53 -22.89
N GLU A 53 -9.92 5.93 -23.65
CA GLU A 53 -11.05 5.16 -23.11
C GLU A 53 -10.59 3.96 -22.28
N GLN A 54 -9.51 3.28 -22.68
CA GLN A 54 -8.91 2.19 -21.91
C GLN A 54 -8.34 2.69 -20.58
N ILE A 55 -7.62 3.81 -20.59
CA ILE A 55 -7.07 4.42 -19.38
C ILE A 55 -8.18 4.88 -18.44
N ASP A 56 -9.23 5.50 -18.98
CA ASP A 56 -10.36 5.98 -18.18
C ASP A 56 -11.12 4.80 -17.52
N GLU A 57 -11.26 3.69 -18.23
CA GLU A 57 -11.84 2.46 -17.68
C GLU A 57 -10.98 1.90 -16.52
N LEU A 58 -9.65 1.87 -16.66
CA LEU A 58 -8.76 1.50 -15.57
C LEU A 58 -8.92 2.43 -14.36
N LYS A 59 -8.93 3.74 -14.57
CA LYS A 59 -9.11 4.73 -13.50
C LYS A 59 -10.43 4.57 -12.76
N ALA A 60 -11.51 4.28 -13.48
CA ALA A 60 -12.84 4.08 -12.90
C ALA A 60 -12.88 2.92 -11.90
N HIS A 61 -12.03 1.92 -12.07
CA HIS A 61 -11.93 0.72 -11.22
C HIS A 61 -10.64 0.66 -10.40
N ALA A 62 -9.97 1.78 -10.15
CA ALA A 62 -8.70 1.79 -9.43
C ALA A 62 -8.82 1.34 -7.97
N GLU A 63 -9.96 1.55 -7.33
CA GLU A 63 -10.15 1.37 -5.89
C GLU A 63 -11.05 0.18 -5.51
N ASP A 64 -11.87 -0.33 -6.42
CA ASP A 64 -12.86 -1.39 -6.17
C ASP A 64 -12.32 -2.79 -6.51
N ILE A 65 -11.45 -3.32 -5.70
CA ILE A 65 -10.77 -4.59 -5.95
C ILE A 65 -11.71 -5.78 -5.71
N ASN A 66 -11.88 -6.62 -6.73
CA ASN A 66 -12.62 -7.88 -6.61
C ASN A 66 -11.69 -8.99 -6.10
N TYR A 67 -11.59 -9.12 -4.77
CA TYR A 67 -10.75 -10.11 -4.11
C TYR A 67 -11.18 -11.55 -4.38
N ASP A 68 -12.47 -11.81 -4.54
CA ASP A 68 -12.96 -13.18 -4.73
C ASP A 68 -12.55 -13.71 -6.11
N VAL A 69 -12.67 -12.89 -7.15
CA VAL A 69 -12.19 -13.24 -8.50
C VAL A 69 -10.67 -13.43 -8.51
N ALA A 70 -9.92 -12.56 -7.83
CA ALA A 70 -8.48 -12.68 -7.75
C ALA A 70 -8.06 -13.98 -7.03
N LYS A 71 -8.65 -14.29 -5.87
CA LYS A 71 -8.38 -15.53 -5.11
C LYS A 71 -8.71 -16.78 -5.88
N GLU A 72 -9.86 -16.81 -6.57
CA GLU A 72 -10.23 -17.97 -7.36
C GLU A 72 -9.26 -18.17 -8.52
N ARG A 73 -8.86 -17.09 -9.19
CA ARG A 73 -7.86 -17.18 -10.25
C ARG A 73 -6.49 -17.64 -9.75
N GLU A 74 -6.08 -17.18 -8.55
CA GLU A 74 -4.81 -17.58 -7.95
C GLU A 74 -4.74 -19.07 -7.62
N ARG A 75 -5.85 -19.69 -7.19
CA ARG A 75 -5.93 -21.15 -7.00
C ARG A 75 -5.60 -21.91 -8.28
N GLN A 76 -5.97 -21.36 -9.44
CA GLN A 76 -5.76 -21.98 -10.74
C GLN A 76 -4.32 -21.77 -11.26
N VAL A 77 -3.83 -20.52 -11.21
CA VAL A 77 -2.56 -20.15 -11.85
C VAL A 77 -1.38 -20.07 -10.88
N ARG A 78 -1.63 -20.05 -9.57
CA ARG A 78 -0.62 -19.94 -8.49
C ARG A 78 0.35 -18.77 -8.69
N HIS A 79 -0.19 -17.64 -9.12
CA HIS A 79 0.57 -16.42 -9.38
C HIS A 79 -0.30 -15.20 -9.03
N ASP A 80 0.07 -14.49 -7.96
CA ASP A 80 -0.69 -13.38 -7.40
C ASP A 80 -0.86 -12.21 -8.39
N VAL A 81 0.23 -11.74 -9.01
CA VAL A 81 0.18 -10.62 -9.95
C VAL A 81 -0.75 -10.94 -11.13
N MET A 82 -0.61 -12.11 -11.75
CA MET A 82 -1.44 -12.52 -12.89
C MET A 82 -2.90 -12.73 -12.49
N SER A 83 -3.16 -13.10 -11.25
CA SER A 83 -4.51 -13.22 -10.71
C SER A 83 -5.18 -11.86 -10.56
N HIS A 84 -4.45 -10.87 -10.10
CA HIS A 84 -4.93 -9.49 -10.01
C HIS A 84 -5.05 -8.81 -11.38
N VAL A 85 -4.14 -9.09 -12.34
CA VAL A 85 -4.30 -8.67 -13.75
C VAL A 85 -5.59 -9.22 -14.33
N TYR A 86 -5.88 -10.50 -14.11
CA TYR A 86 -7.12 -11.13 -14.57
C TYR A 86 -8.35 -10.49 -13.92
N ALA A 87 -8.37 -10.33 -12.59
CA ALA A 87 -9.49 -9.72 -11.86
C ALA A 87 -9.75 -8.29 -12.32
N TYR A 88 -8.71 -7.51 -12.56
CA TYR A 88 -8.82 -6.16 -13.09
C TYR A 88 -9.35 -6.16 -14.53
N GLY A 89 -8.88 -7.07 -15.38
CA GLY A 89 -9.34 -7.23 -16.74
C GLY A 89 -10.81 -7.68 -16.86
N VAL A 90 -11.35 -8.37 -15.85
CA VAL A 90 -12.80 -8.70 -15.79
C VAL A 90 -13.62 -7.43 -15.58
N GLN A 91 -13.13 -6.49 -14.77
CA GLN A 91 -13.79 -5.20 -14.54
C GLN A 91 -13.57 -4.21 -15.70
N CYS A 92 -12.44 -4.35 -16.41
CA CYS A 92 -12.00 -3.44 -17.46
C CYS A 92 -11.86 -4.19 -18.81
N PRO A 93 -12.95 -4.61 -19.45
CA PRO A 93 -12.88 -5.44 -20.67
C PRO A 93 -12.20 -4.75 -21.86
N LYS A 94 -12.30 -3.43 -22.00
CA LYS A 94 -11.62 -2.66 -23.05
C LYS A 94 -10.12 -2.55 -22.82
N ALA A 95 -9.71 -2.39 -21.55
CA ALA A 95 -8.32 -2.26 -21.16
C ALA A 95 -7.61 -3.60 -20.87
N LYS A 96 -8.33 -4.71 -20.86
CA LYS A 96 -7.81 -6.03 -20.48
C LYS A 96 -6.48 -6.40 -21.14
N GLY A 97 -6.29 -6.04 -22.40
CA GLY A 97 -5.10 -6.38 -23.19
C GLY A 97 -3.88 -5.51 -22.92
N ILE A 98 -4.04 -4.41 -22.20
CA ILE A 98 -2.93 -3.46 -21.90
C ILE A 98 -2.53 -3.45 -20.43
N ILE A 99 -3.28 -4.14 -19.56
CA ILE A 99 -2.89 -4.25 -18.14
C ILE A 99 -1.57 -5.02 -18.06
N HIS A 100 -0.57 -4.43 -17.41
CA HIS A 100 0.74 -5.06 -17.21
C HIS A 100 1.53 -5.31 -18.52
N LEU A 101 1.23 -4.54 -19.58
CA LEU A 101 1.89 -4.68 -20.87
C LEU A 101 3.39 -4.41 -20.72
N GLY A 102 4.24 -5.28 -21.29
CA GLY A 102 5.69 -5.13 -21.25
C GLY A 102 6.36 -5.20 -19.87
N ALA A 103 5.60 -5.32 -18.79
CA ALA A 103 6.14 -5.35 -17.43
C ALA A 103 6.36 -6.77 -16.90
N THR A 104 7.23 -6.89 -15.90
CA THR A 104 7.37 -8.11 -15.09
C THR A 104 6.61 -8.00 -13.78
N SER A 105 6.43 -9.13 -13.04
CA SER A 105 5.77 -9.13 -11.72
C SER A 105 6.45 -8.16 -10.74
N CYS A 106 7.78 -8.04 -10.82
CA CYS A 106 8.55 -7.14 -9.96
C CYS A 106 8.23 -5.66 -10.20
N TYR A 107 7.70 -5.28 -11.37
CA TYR A 107 7.29 -3.91 -11.60
C TYR A 107 6.29 -3.43 -10.53
N VAL A 108 5.23 -4.18 -10.30
CA VAL A 108 4.25 -3.80 -9.27
C VAL A 108 4.68 -4.22 -7.87
N GLY A 109 5.35 -5.36 -7.72
CA GLY A 109 5.82 -5.87 -6.43
C GLY A 109 6.82 -4.92 -5.78
N ASP A 110 7.96 -4.74 -6.38
CA ASP A 110 9.09 -4.00 -5.80
C ASP A 110 8.78 -2.51 -5.65
N ASN A 111 8.11 -1.90 -6.65
CA ASN A 111 7.70 -0.49 -6.52
C ASN A 111 6.67 -0.29 -5.41
N THR A 112 5.73 -1.21 -5.23
CA THR A 112 4.77 -1.14 -4.12
C THR A 112 5.46 -1.27 -2.78
N ASP A 113 6.43 -2.16 -2.63
CA ASP A 113 7.18 -2.32 -1.39
C ASP A 113 7.92 -1.04 -1.01
N ILE A 114 8.55 -0.36 -1.97
CA ILE A 114 9.19 0.95 -1.74
C ILE A 114 8.18 2.03 -1.36
N ILE A 115 7.02 2.08 -2.01
CA ILE A 115 5.96 3.04 -1.67
C ILE A 115 5.45 2.79 -0.25
N VAL A 116 5.12 1.56 0.09
CA VAL A 116 4.62 1.16 1.42
C VAL A 116 5.65 1.46 2.51
N MET A 117 6.92 1.10 2.31
CA MET A 117 8.00 1.42 3.26
C MET A 117 8.16 2.93 3.44
N THR A 118 8.07 3.69 2.35
CA THR A 118 8.16 5.16 2.40
C THR A 118 7.03 5.77 3.23
N GLU A 119 5.80 5.33 3.03
CA GLU A 119 4.64 5.82 3.80
C GLU A 119 4.74 5.40 5.29
N ALA A 120 5.20 4.18 5.56
CA ALA A 120 5.44 3.73 6.93
C ALA A 120 6.50 4.58 7.64
N LEU A 121 7.62 4.86 6.97
CA LEU A 121 8.68 5.72 7.52
C LEU A 121 8.22 7.16 7.74
N LYS A 122 7.40 7.72 6.84
CA LYS A 122 6.78 9.04 7.04
C LYS A 122 5.92 9.08 8.30
N LEU A 123 5.12 8.03 8.53
CA LEU A 123 4.29 7.92 9.73
C LEU A 123 5.15 7.82 11.00
N VAL A 124 6.20 7.00 11.01
CA VAL A 124 7.14 6.89 12.13
C VAL A 124 7.82 8.23 12.40
N LYS A 125 8.33 8.89 11.36
CA LYS A 125 8.94 10.22 11.47
C LYS A 125 7.99 11.23 12.12
N LYS A 126 6.73 11.28 11.67
CA LYS A 126 5.72 12.17 12.24
C LYS A 126 5.52 11.92 13.74
N LYS A 127 5.39 10.66 14.14
CA LYS A 127 5.22 10.29 15.55
C LYS A 127 6.46 10.63 16.39
N LEU A 128 7.65 10.41 15.86
CA LEU A 128 8.90 10.75 16.53
C LEU A 128 9.05 12.26 16.74
N VAL A 129 8.72 13.06 15.74
CA VAL A 129 8.74 14.53 15.86
C VAL A 129 7.79 15.01 16.97
N ASN A 130 6.60 14.41 17.07
CA ASN A 130 5.67 14.74 18.15
C ASN A 130 6.25 14.39 19.52
N VAL A 131 6.86 13.21 19.68
CA VAL A 131 7.51 12.82 20.93
C VAL A 131 8.64 13.81 21.33
N ILE A 132 9.47 14.21 20.37
CA ILE A 132 10.53 15.19 20.61
C ILE A 132 9.94 16.53 21.05
N ALA A 133 8.87 16.99 20.41
CA ALA A 133 8.20 18.24 20.76
C ALA A 133 7.64 18.21 22.20
N GLU A 134 6.96 17.12 22.58
CA GLU A 134 6.42 16.95 23.93
C GLU A 134 7.52 16.86 24.99
N LEU A 135 8.57 16.09 24.73
CA LEU A 135 9.72 16.00 25.65
C LEU A 135 10.45 17.34 25.79
N SER A 136 10.60 18.10 24.70
CA SER A 136 11.21 19.44 24.74
C SER A 136 10.38 20.41 25.59
N ALA A 137 9.07 20.40 25.42
CA ALA A 137 8.16 21.23 26.22
C ALA A 137 8.20 20.81 27.71
N PHE A 138 8.21 19.52 27.98
CA PHE A 138 8.37 19.01 29.36
C PHE A 138 9.70 19.43 29.96
N ALA A 139 10.81 19.25 29.28
CA ALA A 139 12.14 19.63 29.74
C ALA A 139 12.24 21.14 29.99
N ASP A 140 11.68 21.99 29.12
CA ASP A 140 11.68 23.43 29.33
C ASP A 140 10.87 23.83 30.55
N LYS A 141 9.71 23.22 30.76
CA LYS A 141 8.85 23.48 31.92
C LYS A 141 9.53 23.13 33.24
N TYR A 142 10.25 22.00 33.30
CA TYR A 142 10.81 21.47 34.57
C TYR A 142 12.33 21.66 34.73
N LYS A 143 13.00 22.35 33.80
CA LYS A 143 14.47 22.57 33.84
C LYS A 143 15.01 23.23 35.11
N ARG A 144 14.16 23.86 35.94
CA ARG A 144 14.52 24.53 37.19
C ARG A 144 13.77 23.96 38.40
N SER A 145 13.10 22.81 38.26
CA SER A 145 12.41 22.16 39.37
C SER A 145 13.38 21.34 40.18
N GLU A 146 13.60 21.70 41.46
CA GLU A 146 14.41 20.92 42.39
C GLU A 146 13.68 19.67 42.91
N GLU A 147 12.37 19.56 42.71
CA GLU A 147 11.55 18.48 43.23
C GLU A 147 11.87 17.10 42.60
N HIS A 148 12.51 17.06 41.45
CA HIS A 148 12.87 15.81 40.76
C HIS A 148 14.33 15.41 40.90
N THR A 149 15.19 16.24 41.52
CA THR A 149 16.61 15.93 41.72
C THR A 149 16.91 15.34 43.10
N SER A 150 15.97 15.32 44.01
CA SER A 150 16.12 14.80 45.37
C SER A 150 15.78 13.31 45.53
N GLU A 151 15.27 12.65 44.49
CA GLU A 151 14.92 11.22 44.52
C GLU A 151 15.87 10.32 43.68
N LEU A 152 16.97 10.86 43.21
CA LEU A 152 18.03 10.12 42.57
C LEU A 152 19.24 10.10 43.48
#